data_efdafdff09a9a09326fce058bce871b1
#
_entry.id   efdafdff09a9a09326fce058bce871b1
#
_cell.length_a   1.000
_cell.length_b   1.000
_cell.length_c   1.000
_cell.angle_alpha   90.00
_cell.angle_beta   90.00
_cell.angle_gamma   90.00
#
_symmetry.space_group_name_H-M   'P 1'
#
loop_
_entity.id
_entity.type
_entity.pdbx_description
1 polymer ?
#
loop_
_entity_poly.entity_id
_entity_poly.type
_entity_poly.pdbx_seq_one_letter_code
_entity_poly.pdbx_strand_id
1 'polypeptide(L)'
;MKDIAQALHVSVATVSRALKDNPHISEEQREKIKAYAREHHFFPNVIAENLRNTRVKPQKIIGVIIPELAHYYFSTVLAGIEQEASSRGYAIMVGQSGESYDREVRLCENFYEHKVCGVIVSQAKDTLQYDHFKKLIDHGMPLVFYDRICTGINCSRVVVDDYMGAYNAVSHLID
;
A
#
# COMPACT_ATOMS: atom_id res chain seq x y z
N MET A 1 -6.97 0.86 25.32
CA MET A 1 -7.53 2.20 25.68
C MET A 1 -8.29 2.20 27.01
N LYS A 2 -9.14 1.20 27.29
CA LYS A 2 -9.85 1.14 28.58
C LYS A 2 -8.87 1.06 29.76
N ASP A 3 -7.87 0.23 29.65
CA ASP A 3 -6.86 0.01 30.71
C ASP A 3 -6.04 1.28 31.01
N ILE A 4 -5.64 2.01 29.94
CA ILE A 4 -4.97 3.32 30.07
C ILE A 4 -5.89 4.34 30.76
N ALA A 5 -7.16 4.38 30.35
CA ALA A 5 -8.16 5.28 30.92
C ALA A 5 -8.34 5.03 32.43
N GLN A 6 -8.40 3.76 32.81
CA GLN A 6 -8.53 3.33 34.20
C GLN A 6 -7.27 3.65 35.02
N ALA A 7 -6.10 3.31 34.50
CA ALA A 7 -4.82 3.53 35.18
C ALA A 7 -4.50 5.02 35.41
N LEU A 8 -4.88 5.88 34.47
CA LEU A 8 -4.63 7.32 34.55
C LEU A 8 -5.82 8.13 35.02
N HIS A 9 -6.92 7.48 35.47
CA HIS A 9 -8.17 8.09 35.93
C HIS A 9 -8.74 9.14 34.95
N VAL A 10 -8.71 8.83 33.66
CA VAL A 10 -9.25 9.69 32.59
C VAL A 10 -10.31 8.95 31.76
N SER A 11 -11.10 9.66 30.98
CA SER A 11 -12.05 9.02 30.08
C SER A 11 -11.35 8.36 28.88
N VAL A 12 -11.96 7.29 28.32
CA VAL A 12 -11.48 6.65 27.09
C VAL A 12 -11.42 7.66 25.93
N ALA A 13 -12.32 8.64 25.91
CA ALA A 13 -12.33 9.72 24.93
C ALA A 13 -11.11 10.64 25.09
N THR A 14 -10.69 10.92 26.33
CA THR A 14 -9.48 11.70 26.62
C THR A 14 -8.24 10.96 26.15
N VAL A 15 -8.12 9.65 26.42
CA VAL A 15 -7.03 8.82 25.92
C VAL A 15 -6.97 8.84 24.39
N SER A 16 -8.11 8.64 23.73
CA SER A 16 -8.19 8.64 22.27
C SER A 16 -7.76 9.99 21.66
N ARG A 17 -8.17 11.11 22.27
CA ARG A 17 -7.80 12.46 21.82
C ARG A 17 -6.32 12.75 22.05
N ALA A 18 -5.77 12.34 23.19
CA ALA A 18 -4.37 12.55 23.52
C ALA A 18 -3.43 11.77 22.58
N LEU A 19 -3.77 10.52 22.25
CA LEU A 19 -3.00 9.70 21.30
C LEU A 19 -3.05 10.24 19.86
N LYS A 20 -4.00 11.14 19.55
CA LYS A 20 -4.16 11.81 18.24
C LYS A 20 -3.64 13.25 18.22
N ASP A 21 -2.90 13.65 19.19
CA ASP A 21 -2.37 15.02 19.31
C ASP A 21 -3.45 16.12 19.27
N ASN A 22 -4.65 15.84 19.81
CA ASN A 22 -5.74 16.80 19.80
C ASN A 22 -5.40 18.01 20.69
N PRO A 23 -5.47 19.25 20.15
CA PRO A 23 -5.06 20.47 20.87
C PRO A 23 -5.95 20.80 22.08
N HIS A 24 -7.12 20.18 22.21
CA HIS A 24 -7.98 20.37 23.38
C HIS A 24 -7.55 19.57 24.63
N ILE A 25 -6.49 18.77 24.52
CA ILE A 25 -5.85 18.08 25.64
C ILE A 25 -4.56 18.82 25.98
N SER A 26 -4.35 19.15 27.27
CA SER A 26 -3.13 19.82 27.70
C SER A 26 -1.88 19.00 27.32
N GLU A 27 -0.79 19.69 27.06
CA GLU A 27 0.46 19.04 26.63
C GLU A 27 0.97 18.06 27.70
N GLU A 28 0.90 18.45 28.97
CA GLU A 28 1.28 17.61 30.11
C GLU A 28 0.46 16.30 30.14
N GLN A 29 -0.86 16.40 29.99
CA GLN A 29 -1.75 15.22 30.03
C GLN A 29 -1.55 14.35 28.80
N ARG A 30 -1.29 14.95 27.64
CA ARG A 30 -1.02 14.24 26.39
C ARG A 30 0.28 13.44 26.50
N GLU A 31 1.36 14.04 26.97
CA GLU A 31 2.63 13.34 27.14
C GLU A 31 2.56 12.23 28.20
N LYS A 32 1.85 12.46 29.30
CA LYS A 32 1.61 11.42 30.31
C LYS A 32 0.89 10.20 29.74
N ILE A 33 -0.13 10.42 28.92
CA ILE A 33 -0.90 9.34 28.28
C ILE A 33 -0.03 8.60 27.24
N LYS A 34 0.75 9.34 26.45
CA LYS A 34 1.65 8.74 25.45
C LYS A 34 2.79 7.96 26.09
N ALA A 35 3.37 8.47 27.18
CA ALA A 35 4.40 7.76 27.93
C ALA A 35 3.88 6.44 28.47
N TYR A 36 2.72 6.45 29.12
CA TYR A 36 2.08 5.25 29.63
C TYR A 36 1.75 4.24 28.50
N ALA A 37 1.24 4.72 27.35
CA ALA A 37 0.95 3.87 26.19
C ALA A 37 2.22 3.21 25.63
N ARG A 38 3.35 3.94 25.56
CA ARG A 38 4.66 3.41 25.13
C ARG A 38 5.19 2.35 26.10
N GLU A 39 5.17 2.64 27.39
CA GLU A 39 5.64 1.74 28.45
C GLU A 39 4.89 0.40 28.43
N HIS A 40 3.58 0.45 28.20
CA HIS A 40 2.73 -0.74 28.16
C HIS A 40 2.54 -1.30 26.75
N HIS A 41 3.38 -0.94 25.77
CA HIS A 41 3.33 -1.42 24.39
C HIS A 41 1.93 -1.34 23.76
N PHE A 42 1.18 -0.29 24.10
CA PHE A 42 -0.16 -0.10 23.57
C PHE A 42 -0.09 0.49 22.16
N PHE A 43 -0.52 -0.28 21.18
CA PHE A 43 -0.72 0.18 19.80
C PHE A 43 -2.22 0.40 19.54
N PRO A 44 -2.63 1.61 19.12
CA PRO A 44 -4.01 1.84 18.68
C PRO A 44 -4.38 0.87 17.56
N ASN A 45 -5.48 0.15 17.72
CA ASN A 45 -5.98 -0.72 16.64
C ASN A 45 -6.63 0.16 15.56
N VAL A 46 -5.87 0.44 14.50
CA VAL A 46 -6.27 1.29 13.37
C VAL A 46 -7.50 0.70 12.66
N ILE A 47 -7.64 -0.62 12.62
CA ILE A 47 -8.78 -1.32 12.00
C ILE A 47 -10.06 -1.04 12.80
N ALA A 48 -10.02 -1.18 14.12
CA ALA A 48 -11.17 -0.90 14.99
C ALA A 48 -11.55 0.60 15.00
N GLU A 49 -10.60 1.47 14.72
CA GLU A 49 -10.81 2.91 14.63
C GLU A 49 -11.48 3.31 13.30
N ASN A 50 -11.07 2.70 12.21
CA ASN A 50 -11.66 2.88 10.88
C ASN A 50 -13.12 2.39 10.83
N LEU A 51 -13.47 1.33 11.58
CA LEU A 51 -14.84 0.83 11.70
C LEU A 51 -15.79 1.80 12.45
N ARG A 52 -15.27 2.68 13.31
CA ARG A 52 -16.06 3.68 14.04
C ARG A 52 -16.25 4.99 13.28
N ASN A 53 -15.37 5.28 12.34
CA ASN A 53 -15.45 6.49 11.54
C ASN A 53 -16.14 6.17 10.22
N THR A 54 -17.37 6.61 10.04
CA THR A 54 -18.15 6.55 8.78
C THR A 54 -17.48 7.28 7.60
N ARG A 55 -16.44 8.05 7.85
CA ARG A 55 -15.50 8.58 6.84
C ARG A 55 -14.24 7.71 6.86
N VAL A 56 -14.30 6.60 6.16
CA VAL A 56 -13.14 5.73 5.93
C VAL A 56 -12.09 6.54 5.17
N LYS A 57 -11.09 7.05 5.88
CA LYS A 57 -9.88 7.52 5.19
C LYS A 57 -9.23 6.29 4.58
N PRO A 58 -8.86 6.31 3.29
CA PRO A 58 -8.13 5.19 2.70
C PRO A 58 -6.90 4.91 3.57
N GLN A 59 -6.62 3.64 3.79
CA GLN A 59 -5.40 3.26 4.50
C GLN A 59 -4.23 3.75 3.66
N LYS A 60 -3.20 4.27 4.30
CA LYS A 60 -1.95 4.62 3.60
C LYS A 60 -1.14 3.35 3.29
N ILE A 61 -1.76 2.43 2.56
CA ILE A 61 -1.16 1.16 2.13
C ILE A 61 -1.32 1.08 0.61
N ILE A 62 -0.23 0.84 -0.10
CA ILE A 62 -0.20 0.60 -1.54
C ILE A 62 -0.08 -0.91 -1.75
N GLY A 63 -0.96 -1.50 -2.57
CA GLY A 63 -0.82 -2.87 -3.03
C GLY A 63 0.23 -2.97 -4.14
N VAL A 64 1.11 -3.95 -4.08
CA VAL A 64 2.11 -4.20 -5.12
C VAL A 64 2.02 -5.65 -5.55
N ILE A 65 1.66 -5.89 -6.83
CA ILE A 65 1.64 -7.23 -7.42
C ILE A 65 2.87 -7.40 -8.29
N ILE A 66 3.65 -8.43 -7.97
CA ILE A 66 4.85 -8.81 -8.71
C ILE A 66 4.73 -10.25 -9.19
N PRO A 67 5.31 -10.60 -10.36
CA PRO A 67 5.35 -11.98 -10.83
C PRO A 67 6.15 -12.91 -9.91
N GLU A 68 7.40 -12.58 -9.63
CA GLU A 68 8.32 -13.40 -8.82
C GLU A 68 9.27 -12.55 -7.97
N LEU A 69 9.31 -12.81 -6.66
CA LEU A 69 10.24 -12.15 -5.73
C LEU A 69 11.70 -12.56 -5.95
N ALA A 70 11.92 -13.80 -6.33
CA ALA A 70 13.28 -14.33 -6.53
C ALA A 70 14.01 -13.70 -7.72
N HIS A 71 13.29 -13.07 -8.63
CA HIS A 71 13.89 -12.42 -9.79
C HIS A 71 14.47 -11.05 -9.41
N TYR A 72 15.77 -10.84 -9.67
CA TYR A 72 16.50 -9.63 -9.28
C TYR A 72 15.84 -8.33 -9.74
N TYR A 73 15.31 -8.30 -10.96
CA TYR A 73 14.61 -7.14 -11.50
C TYR A 73 13.44 -6.71 -10.60
N PHE A 74 12.52 -7.65 -10.29
CA PHE A 74 11.34 -7.33 -9.48
C PHE A 74 11.69 -6.96 -8.05
N SER A 75 12.69 -7.59 -7.46
CA SER A 75 13.16 -7.22 -6.12
C SER A 75 13.77 -5.82 -6.08
N THR A 76 14.49 -5.41 -7.12
CA THR A 76 15.05 -4.05 -7.23
C THR A 76 13.96 -3.01 -7.43
N VAL A 77 12.97 -3.28 -8.30
CA VAL A 77 11.81 -2.38 -8.48
C VAL A 77 11.03 -2.25 -7.18
N LEU A 78 10.80 -3.37 -6.47
CA LEU A 78 10.10 -3.37 -5.18
C LEU A 78 10.82 -2.52 -4.14
N ALA A 79 12.16 -2.58 -4.07
CA ALA A 79 12.94 -1.76 -3.17
C ALA A 79 12.77 -0.26 -3.46
N GLY A 80 12.72 0.14 -4.74
CA GLY A 80 12.44 1.52 -5.12
C GLY A 80 11.03 1.98 -4.76
N ILE A 81 10.03 1.11 -4.98
CA ILE A 81 8.64 1.37 -4.58
C ILE A 81 8.55 1.55 -3.05
N GLU A 82 9.16 0.66 -2.28
CA GLU A 82 9.15 0.71 -0.82
C GLU A 82 9.80 1.99 -0.28
N GLN A 83 10.98 2.34 -0.79
CA GLN A 83 11.71 3.55 -0.38
C GLN A 83 10.87 4.80 -0.60
N GLU A 84 10.25 4.96 -1.77
CA GLU A 84 9.44 6.13 -2.08
C GLU A 84 8.12 6.15 -1.30
N ALA A 85 7.45 5.00 -1.16
CA ALA A 85 6.24 4.88 -0.35
C ALA A 85 6.50 5.23 1.11
N SER A 86 7.56 4.67 1.70
CA SER A 86 7.96 4.90 3.08
C SER A 86 8.30 6.37 3.35
N SER A 87 9.03 7.04 2.44
CA SER A 87 9.37 8.46 2.54
C SER A 87 8.13 9.37 2.62
N ARG A 88 7.01 8.94 2.02
CA ARG A 88 5.71 9.63 2.02
C ARG A 88 4.74 9.13 3.09
N GLY A 89 5.20 8.24 3.96
CA GLY A 89 4.40 7.69 5.07
C GLY A 89 3.33 6.69 4.60
N TYR A 90 3.59 5.97 3.48
CA TYR A 90 2.81 4.83 3.03
C TYR A 90 3.52 3.54 3.37
N ALA A 91 2.76 2.52 3.74
CA ALA A 91 3.22 1.13 3.78
C ALA A 91 2.94 0.45 2.43
N ILE A 92 3.63 -0.64 2.14
CA ILE A 92 3.31 -1.48 1.00
C ILE A 92 2.76 -2.84 1.45
N MET A 93 1.84 -3.40 0.68
CA MET A 93 1.36 -4.77 0.79
C MET A 93 1.74 -5.51 -0.48
N VAL A 94 2.65 -6.47 -0.37
CA VAL A 94 3.21 -7.17 -1.53
C VAL A 94 2.50 -8.49 -1.74
N GLY A 95 2.09 -8.75 -2.99
CA GLY A 95 1.54 -10.02 -3.44
C GLY A 95 2.34 -10.57 -4.62
N GLN A 96 2.67 -11.85 -4.58
CA GLN A 96 3.32 -12.56 -5.68
C GLN A 96 2.30 -13.37 -6.47
N SER A 97 2.15 -13.07 -7.77
CA SER A 97 1.24 -13.82 -8.65
C SER A 97 1.79 -15.19 -9.05
N GLY A 98 3.12 -15.36 -9.07
CA GLY A 98 3.75 -16.58 -9.53
C GLY A 98 3.41 -16.91 -10.98
N GLU A 99 3.27 -15.88 -11.82
CA GLU A 99 2.89 -15.93 -13.24
C GLU A 99 1.51 -16.55 -13.50
N SER A 100 0.64 -16.63 -12.46
CA SER A 100 -0.69 -17.25 -12.55
C SER A 100 -1.79 -16.20 -12.55
N TYR A 101 -2.66 -16.25 -13.55
CA TYR A 101 -3.87 -15.42 -13.66
C TYR A 101 -4.77 -15.54 -12.42
N ASP A 102 -5.07 -16.77 -11.98
CA ASP A 102 -5.95 -17.00 -10.84
C ASP A 102 -5.42 -16.40 -9.53
N ARG A 103 -4.09 -16.44 -9.35
CA ARG A 103 -3.45 -15.83 -8.18
C ARG A 103 -3.48 -14.31 -8.27
N GLU A 104 -3.29 -13.76 -9.45
CA GLU A 104 -3.37 -12.31 -9.70
C GLU A 104 -4.78 -11.79 -9.41
N VAL A 105 -5.82 -12.49 -9.86
CA VAL A 105 -7.22 -12.18 -9.55
C VAL A 105 -7.46 -12.15 -8.04
N ARG A 106 -7.04 -13.20 -7.32
CA ARG A 106 -7.18 -13.26 -5.85
C ARG A 106 -6.43 -12.14 -5.13
N LEU A 107 -5.26 -11.75 -5.63
CA LEU A 107 -4.51 -10.63 -5.07
C LEU A 107 -5.25 -9.29 -5.24
N CYS A 108 -5.86 -9.06 -6.41
CA CYS A 108 -6.68 -7.89 -6.66
C CYS A 108 -7.89 -7.84 -5.71
N GLU A 109 -8.58 -8.97 -5.51
CA GLU A 109 -9.69 -9.09 -4.58
C GLU A 109 -9.25 -8.80 -3.13
N ASN A 110 -8.16 -9.42 -2.67
CA ASN A 110 -7.59 -9.20 -1.35
C ASN A 110 -7.21 -7.72 -1.13
N PHE A 111 -6.60 -7.08 -2.10
CA PHE A 111 -6.22 -5.66 -1.99
C PHE A 111 -7.44 -4.76 -1.91
N TYR A 112 -8.49 -5.09 -2.66
CA TYR A 112 -9.76 -4.38 -2.57
C TYR A 112 -10.41 -4.54 -1.18
N GLU A 113 -10.47 -5.76 -0.65
CA GLU A 113 -11.03 -6.05 0.68
C GLU A 113 -10.24 -5.35 1.81
N HIS A 114 -8.91 -5.31 1.71
CA HIS A 114 -8.03 -4.62 2.66
C HIS A 114 -8.01 -3.10 2.45
N LYS A 115 -8.75 -2.58 1.45
CA LYS A 115 -8.88 -1.14 1.18
C LYS A 115 -7.54 -0.44 1.02
N VAL A 116 -6.63 -1.05 0.27
CA VAL A 116 -5.40 -0.36 -0.14
C VAL A 116 -5.75 0.91 -0.92
N CYS A 117 -4.92 1.93 -0.87
CA CYS A 117 -5.21 3.22 -1.51
C CYS A 117 -4.94 3.24 -3.03
N GLY A 118 -4.31 2.20 -3.56
CA GLY A 118 -4.02 2.01 -4.97
C GLY A 118 -3.17 0.77 -5.18
N VAL A 119 -3.05 0.30 -6.42
CA VAL A 119 -2.32 -0.91 -6.80
C VAL A 119 -1.27 -0.59 -7.86
N ILE A 120 -0.05 -1.09 -7.64
CA ILE A 120 1.04 -1.11 -8.64
C ILE A 120 1.19 -2.57 -9.08
N VAL A 121 1.19 -2.86 -10.39
CA VAL A 121 1.18 -4.22 -10.88
C VAL A 121 2.07 -4.42 -12.10
N SER A 122 2.87 -5.49 -12.09
CA SER A 122 3.40 -6.13 -13.30
C SER A 122 2.57 -7.39 -13.53
N GLN A 123 1.85 -7.44 -14.67
CA GLN A 123 0.89 -8.52 -14.91
C GLN A 123 1.57 -9.88 -15.06
N ALA A 124 0.87 -10.93 -14.68
CA ALA A 124 1.32 -12.30 -14.90
C ALA A 124 1.34 -12.65 -16.40
N LYS A 125 2.22 -13.57 -16.82
CA LYS A 125 2.31 -14.01 -18.22
C LYS A 125 1.03 -14.66 -18.72
N ASP A 126 0.34 -15.39 -17.84
CA ASP A 126 -0.89 -16.09 -18.16
C ASP A 126 -2.12 -15.16 -18.22
N THR A 127 -1.95 -13.87 -17.93
CA THR A 127 -3.05 -12.92 -17.91
C THR A 127 -3.44 -12.50 -19.32
N LEU A 128 -4.52 -13.09 -19.82
CA LEU A 128 -5.14 -12.78 -21.11
C LEU A 128 -6.45 -12.01 -20.97
N GLN A 129 -7.04 -11.97 -19.79
CA GLN A 129 -8.28 -11.27 -19.46
C GLN A 129 -8.01 -10.25 -18.36
N TYR A 130 -8.69 -9.12 -18.43
CA TYR A 130 -8.36 -7.95 -17.60
C TYR A 130 -9.51 -7.48 -16.71
N ASP A 131 -10.55 -8.29 -16.54
CA ASP A 131 -11.76 -7.88 -15.83
C ASP A 131 -11.52 -7.61 -14.34
N HIS A 132 -10.57 -8.31 -13.72
CA HIS A 132 -10.17 -8.07 -12.34
C HIS A 132 -9.52 -6.69 -12.16
N PHE A 133 -8.73 -6.22 -13.11
CA PHE A 133 -8.17 -4.87 -13.10
C PHE A 133 -9.23 -3.79 -13.38
N LYS A 134 -10.13 -4.05 -14.34
CA LYS A 134 -11.25 -3.14 -14.62
C LYS A 134 -12.12 -2.95 -13.39
N LYS A 135 -12.46 -4.04 -12.69
CA LYS A 135 -13.22 -3.98 -11.43
C LYS A 135 -12.57 -3.06 -10.38
N LEU A 136 -11.25 -3.10 -10.22
CA LEU A 136 -10.56 -2.20 -9.30
C LEU A 136 -10.76 -0.73 -9.69
N ILE A 137 -10.58 -0.41 -10.97
CA ILE A 137 -10.74 0.95 -11.52
C ILE A 137 -12.20 1.42 -11.39
N ASP A 138 -13.17 0.57 -11.73
CA ASP A 138 -14.61 0.88 -11.64
C ASP A 138 -15.05 1.18 -10.20
N HIS A 139 -14.35 0.59 -9.22
CA HIS A 139 -14.54 0.89 -7.79
C HIS A 139 -13.72 2.10 -7.31
N GLY A 140 -13.08 2.83 -8.22
CA GLY A 140 -12.33 4.05 -7.92
C GLY A 140 -10.93 3.80 -7.32
N MET A 141 -10.39 2.58 -7.42
CA MET A 141 -9.05 2.27 -6.96
C MET A 141 -8.01 2.63 -8.02
N PRO A 142 -7.05 3.54 -7.74
CA PRO A 142 -5.97 3.86 -8.66
C PRO A 142 -5.14 2.63 -9.00
N LEU A 143 -4.84 2.45 -10.30
CA LEU A 143 -4.03 1.36 -10.81
C LEU A 143 -2.89 1.91 -11.67
N VAL A 144 -1.68 1.37 -11.46
CA VAL A 144 -0.48 1.69 -12.23
C VAL A 144 0.16 0.39 -12.68
N PHE A 145 0.34 0.22 -13.98
CA PHE A 145 1.16 -0.87 -14.51
C PHE A 145 2.63 -0.48 -14.57
N TYR A 146 3.50 -1.43 -14.37
CA TYR A 146 4.93 -1.30 -14.68
C TYR A 146 5.45 -2.56 -15.37
N ASP A 147 6.54 -2.42 -16.14
CA ASP A 147 7.17 -3.50 -16.89
C ASP A 147 6.17 -4.16 -17.87
N ARG A 148 5.43 -5.15 -17.42
CA ARG A 148 4.37 -5.79 -18.21
C ARG A 148 3.05 -5.08 -18.04
N ILE A 149 2.52 -4.62 -19.14
CA ILE A 149 1.35 -3.73 -19.17
C ILE A 149 0.17 -4.35 -19.90
N CYS A 150 -1.02 -4.06 -19.41
CA CYS A 150 -2.25 -4.29 -20.15
C CYS A 150 -2.54 -3.11 -21.09
N THR A 151 -2.67 -3.36 -22.40
CA THR A 151 -3.01 -2.33 -23.39
C THR A 151 -4.51 -2.06 -23.47
N GLY A 152 -5.35 -2.98 -22.98
CA GLY A 152 -6.82 -2.91 -23.02
C GLY A 152 -7.45 -2.07 -21.91
N ILE A 153 -6.65 -1.43 -21.03
CA ILE A 153 -7.13 -0.64 -19.90
C ILE A 153 -6.51 0.76 -19.96
N ASN A 154 -7.34 1.77 -19.76
CA ASN A 154 -6.86 3.16 -19.65
C ASN A 154 -6.44 3.45 -18.20
N CYS A 155 -5.14 3.36 -17.92
CA CYS A 155 -4.54 3.67 -16.62
C CYS A 155 -3.09 4.14 -16.78
N SER A 156 -2.47 4.60 -15.70
CA SER A 156 -1.07 5.00 -15.69
C SER A 156 -0.13 3.81 -15.89
N ARG A 157 0.99 4.05 -16.58
CA ARG A 157 1.98 3.02 -16.91
C ARG A 157 3.39 3.58 -16.72
N VAL A 158 4.29 2.74 -16.23
CA VAL A 158 5.72 3.01 -16.13
C VAL A 158 6.46 1.92 -16.90
N VAL A 159 7.03 2.28 -18.05
CA VAL A 159 7.72 1.35 -18.94
C VAL A 159 9.09 1.87 -19.32
N VAL A 160 9.99 0.97 -19.71
CA VAL A 160 11.29 1.28 -20.30
C VAL A 160 11.18 1.10 -21.81
N ASP A 161 11.89 1.93 -22.58
CA ASP A 161 11.99 1.77 -24.03
C ASP A 161 13.11 0.76 -24.36
N ASP A 162 12.78 -0.52 -24.20
CA ASP A 162 13.71 -1.63 -24.46
C ASP A 162 14.13 -1.69 -25.92
N TYR A 163 13.23 -1.29 -26.85
CA TYR A 163 13.55 -1.25 -28.28
C TYR A 163 14.67 -0.26 -28.57
N MET A 164 14.52 0.98 -28.11
CA MET A 164 15.55 2.00 -28.32
C MET A 164 16.84 1.69 -27.55
N GLY A 165 16.71 1.08 -26.38
CA GLY A 165 17.87 0.60 -25.61
C GLY A 165 18.68 -0.45 -26.39
N ALA A 166 18.01 -1.46 -26.93
CA ALA A 166 18.63 -2.50 -27.75
C ALA A 166 19.18 -1.94 -29.08
N TYR A 167 18.40 -1.08 -29.75
CA TYR A 167 18.84 -0.42 -30.99
C TYR A 167 20.13 0.35 -30.78
N ASN A 168 20.22 1.20 -29.76
CA ASN A 168 21.39 2.00 -29.47
C ASN A 168 22.60 1.13 -29.10
N ALA A 169 22.38 0.03 -28.36
CA ALA A 169 23.47 -0.89 -28.02
C ALA A 169 24.07 -1.55 -29.29
N VAL A 170 23.22 -2.01 -30.21
CA VAL A 170 23.69 -2.62 -31.49
C VAL A 170 24.36 -1.58 -32.36
N SER A 171 23.77 -0.38 -32.51
CA SER A 171 24.39 0.71 -33.31
C SER A 171 25.80 1.01 -32.80
N HIS A 172 25.99 1.11 -31.49
CA HIS A 172 27.33 1.35 -30.91
C HIS A 172 28.34 0.25 -31.19
N LEU A 173 27.91 -0.97 -31.48
CA LEU A 173 28.83 -2.09 -31.78
C LEU A 173 29.23 -2.15 -33.27
N ILE A 174 28.44 -1.54 -34.16
CA ILE A 174 28.69 -1.59 -35.60
C ILE A 174 29.29 -0.29 -36.17
N ASP A 175 29.28 0.81 -35.43
CA ASP A 175 29.98 2.07 -35.70
C ASP A 175 31.44 2.00 -35.21
#